data_e70d64e7f3c896ee9974497eed7eec93
#
_entry.id   e70d64e7f3c896ee9974497eed7eec93
#
_cell.length_a   1.000
_cell.length_b   1.000
_cell.length_c   1.000
_cell.angle_alpha   90.00
_cell.angle_beta   90.00
_cell.angle_gamma   90.00
#
_symmetry.space_group_name_H-M   'P 1'
#
loop_
_entity.id
_entity.type
_entity.pdbx_description
1 polymer ?
#
loop_
_entity_poly.entity_id
_entity_poly.type
_entity_poly.pdbx_seq_one_letter_code
_entity_poly.pdbx_strand_id
1 'polypeptide(L)'
;MMKYIILTINAIFCLLLPTACSGSGETGEKTPETVALLQNLKQAERKGILFGHHDDTAYGIGWEGDKGRSDVKSVCGAYPGVMSFDLGEIELGGTHNLDKVSFAHLREYIIEQYARGGMISLSWHVRNPKTGGDSWDVTESTVVA
;
A
#
# COMPACT_ATOMS: atom_id res chain seq x y z
N MET A 1 -38.53 0.54 -65.58
CA MET A 1 -37.30 0.97 -64.90
C MET A 1 -37.37 0.49 -63.43
N MET A 2 -36.83 -0.67 -63.15
CA MET A 2 -36.95 -1.37 -61.86
C MET A 2 -35.62 -1.17 -61.13
N LYS A 3 -35.63 -0.46 -59.97
CA LYS A 3 -34.46 -0.31 -59.08
C LYS A 3 -34.44 -1.48 -58.12
N TYR A 4 -33.40 -2.27 -58.20
CA TYR A 4 -33.11 -3.34 -57.23
C TYR A 4 -32.49 -2.74 -55.96
N ILE A 5 -33.15 -2.91 -54.84
CA ILE A 5 -32.60 -2.59 -53.51
C ILE A 5 -31.86 -3.85 -53.03
N ILE A 6 -30.53 -3.73 -52.93
CA ILE A 6 -29.69 -4.78 -52.36
C ILE A 6 -29.67 -4.55 -50.84
N LEU A 7 -30.29 -5.46 -50.11
CA LEU A 7 -30.25 -5.49 -48.64
C LEU A 7 -29.03 -6.31 -48.20
N THR A 8 -27.99 -5.64 -47.77
CA THR A 8 -26.83 -6.30 -47.18
C THR A 8 -27.11 -6.62 -45.72
N ILE A 9 -27.29 -7.89 -45.43
CA ILE A 9 -27.37 -8.41 -44.04
C ILE A 9 -25.97 -8.52 -43.50
N ASN A 10 -25.61 -7.60 -42.61
CA ASN A 10 -24.41 -7.72 -41.81
C ASN A 10 -24.65 -8.69 -40.64
N ALA A 11 -24.21 -9.92 -40.80
CA ALA A 11 -24.15 -10.88 -39.71
C ALA A 11 -23.02 -10.48 -38.75
N ILE A 12 -23.39 -9.89 -37.62
CA ILE A 12 -22.46 -9.66 -36.50
C ILE A 12 -22.23 -11.03 -35.83
N PHE A 13 -21.10 -11.64 -36.15
CA PHE A 13 -20.61 -12.84 -35.47
C PHE A 13 -19.99 -12.42 -34.14
N CYS A 14 -20.78 -12.43 -33.06
CA CYS A 14 -20.27 -12.27 -31.70
C CYS A 14 -19.44 -13.49 -31.34
N LEU A 15 -18.13 -13.39 -31.47
CA LEU A 15 -17.19 -14.35 -30.89
C LEU A 15 -17.22 -14.17 -29.36
N LEU A 16 -17.93 -15.05 -28.68
CA LEU A 16 -17.80 -15.28 -27.25
C LEU A 16 -16.46 -15.98 -27.01
N LEU A 17 -15.42 -15.19 -26.73
CA LEU A 17 -14.17 -15.74 -26.20
C LEU A 17 -14.43 -16.13 -24.75
N PRO A 18 -14.22 -17.39 -24.36
CA PRO A 18 -14.23 -17.75 -22.96
C PRO A 18 -13.01 -17.08 -22.30
N THR A 19 -13.25 -16.15 -21.38
CA THR A 19 -12.22 -15.66 -20.49
C THR A 19 -11.84 -16.81 -19.55
N ALA A 20 -10.87 -17.61 -19.99
CA ALA A 20 -10.22 -18.56 -19.11
C ALA A 20 -9.40 -17.76 -18.09
N CYS A 21 -9.88 -17.67 -16.87
CA CYS A 21 -9.03 -17.36 -15.72
C CYS A 21 -8.08 -18.54 -15.53
N SER A 22 -6.98 -18.52 -16.26
CA SER A 22 -5.83 -19.37 -15.97
C SER A 22 -5.07 -18.68 -14.83
N GLY A 23 -5.22 -19.18 -13.62
CA GLY A 23 -4.32 -18.90 -12.52
C GLY A 23 -2.95 -19.50 -12.85
N SER A 24 -2.16 -18.80 -13.65
CA SER A 24 -0.75 -19.03 -13.80
C SER A 24 -0.04 -18.23 -12.73
N GLY A 25 0.86 -18.84 -11.98
CA GLY A 25 1.76 -18.15 -11.07
C GLY A 25 2.55 -17.11 -11.87
N GLU A 26 2.04 -15.89 -11.88
CA GLU A 26 2.63 -14.78 -12.60
C GLU A 26 3.94 -14.39 -11.92
N THR A 27 5.03 -14.51 -12.65
CA THR A 27 6.08 -13.52 -12.57
C THR A 27 5.51 -12.24 -13.18
N GLY A 28 4.59 -11.58 -12.43
CA GLY A 28 3.84 -10.43 -12.90
C GLY A 28 4.79 -9.35 -13.37
N GLU A 29 4.57 -8.87 -14.58
CA GLU A 29 5.31 -7.73 -15.11
C GLU A 29 5.13 -6.57 -14.13
N LYS A 30 6.26 -6.02 -13.63
CA LYS A 30 6.22 -4.93 -12.65
C LYS A 30 5.61 -3.69 -13.30
N THR A 31 4.73 -3.02 -12.58
CA THR A 31 4.19 -1.74 -13.06
C THR A 31 5.31 -0.70 -13.23
N PRO A 32 5.12 0.33 -14.07
CA PRO A 32 6.10 1.41 -14.23
C PRO A 32 6.46 2.08 -12.90
N GLU A 33 5.51 2.22 -11.98
CA GLU A 33 5.71 2.80 -10.65
C GLU A 33 6.60 1.89 -9.79
N THR A 34 6.39 0.58 -9.84
CA THR A 34 7.23 -0.39 -9.14
C THR A 34 8.67 -0.36 -9.67
N VAL A 35 8.84 -0.27 -10.98
CA VAL A 35 10.15 -0.14 -11.61
C VAL A 35 10.83 1.15 -11.18
N ALA A 36 10.11 2.28 -11.19
CA ALA A 36 10.62 3.57 -10.75
C ALA A 36 11.04 3.54 -9.27
N LEU A 37 10.24 2.95 -8.38
CA LEU A 37 10.59 2.77 -6.97
C LEU A 37 11.89 2.00 -6.81
N LEU A 38 12.03 0.85 -7.49
CA LEU A 38 13.26 0.04 -7.43
C LEU A 38 14.49 0.78 -7.94
N GLN A 39 14.33 1.60 -9.00
CA GLN A 39 15.42 2.43 -9.51
C GLN A 39 15.82 3.52 -8.52
N ASN A 40 14.85 4.18 -7.90
CA ASN A 40 15.08 5.21 -6.89
C ASN A 40 15.79 4.64 -5.65
N LEU A 41 15.38 3.45 -5.19
CA LEU A 41 16.05 2.75 -4.08
C LEU A 41 17.52 2.44 -4.41
N LYS A 42 17.81 1.91 -5.61
CA LYS A 42 19.18 1.65 -6.07
C LYS A 42 20.03 2.92 -6.17
N GLN A 43 19.42 4.06 -6.52
CA GLN A 43 20.12 5.33 -6.56
C GLN A 43 20.38 5.86 -5.15
N ALA A 44 19.41 5.72 -4.24
CA ALA A 44 19.57 6.13 -2.85
C ALA A 44 20.69 5.36 -2.14
N GLU A 45 20.76 4.03 -2.36
CA GLU A 45 21.82 3.16 -1.84
C GLU A 45 23.23 3.66 -2.18
N ARG A 46 23.40 4.22 -3.37
CA ARG A 46 24.70 4.78 -3.81
C ARG A 46 25.06 6.11 -3.14
N LYS A 47 24.09 6.79 -2.55
CA LYS A 47 24.27 8.11 -1.92
C LYS A 47 24.46 8.05 -0.41
N GLY A 48 24.04 6.96 0.22
CA GLY A 48 24.15 6.79 1.67
C GLY A 48 23.08 5.86 2.24
N ILE A 49 22.81 6.02 3.52
CA ILE A 49 21.82 5.25 4.26
C ILE A 49 20.58 6.11 4.44
N LEU A 50 19.40 5.55 4.14
CA LEU A 50 18.13 6.18 4.47
C LEU A 50 17.78 5.84 5.92
N PHE A 51 17.69 6.86 6.77
CA PHE A 51 17.18 6.70 8.12
C PHE A 51 15.65 6.57 8.07
N GLY A 52 15.11 5.59 8.80
CA GLY A 52 13.68 5.34 8.91
C GLY A 52 13.18 5.47 10.34
N HIS A 53 11.90 5.89 10.49
CA HIS A 53 11.22 5.93 11.76
C HIS A 53 9.75 5.48 11.60
N HIS A 54 9.25 4.74 12.59
CA HIS A 54 7.87 4.27 12.61
C HIS A 54 6.99 5.35 13.22
N ASP A 55 5.84 5.62 12.57
CA ASP A 55 4.79 6.57 13.03
C ASP A 55 5.28 7.99 13.42
N ASP A 56 6.43 8.43 12.91
CA ASP A 56 7.13 9.66 13.32
C ASP A 56 6.27 10.96 13.20
N THR A 57 5.23 10.95 12.38
CA THR A 57 4.30 12.09 12.25
C THR A 57 2.94 11.85 12.88
N ALA A 58 2.71 10.68 13.45
CA ALA A 58 1.46 10.34 14.12
C ALA A 58 1.52 10.63 15.62
N TYR A 59 2.61 10.25 16.27
CA TYR A 59 2.85 10.48 17.69
C TYR A 59 4.35 10.43 18.01
N GLY A 60 4.70 10.88 19.19
CA GLY A 60 6.07 10.87 19.69
C GLY A 60 6.14 11.13 21.19
N ILE A 61 7.30 11.57 21.67
CA ILE A 61 7.55 11.76 23.11
C ILE A 61 6.68 12.93 23.61
N GLY A 62 5.59 12.59 24.31
CA GLY A 62 4.70 13.57 24.95
C GLY A 62 3.76 14.32 24.00
N TRP A 63 3.51 13.77 22.82
CA TRP A 63 2.55 14.34 21.86
C TRP A 63 1.91 13.27 20.99
N GLU A 64 0.71 13.58 20.45
CA GLU A 64 -0.04 12.75 19.53
C GLU A 64 -0.87 13.66 18.62
N GLY A 65 -0.87 13.37 17.31
CA GLY A 65 -1.69 14.05 16.31
C GLY A 65 -1.33 15.50 16.00
N ASP A 66 -0.21 16.03 16.50
CA ASP A 66 0.24 17.40 16.24
C ASP A 66 0.67 17.55 14.78
N LYS A 67 -0.05 18.35 14.02
CA LYS A 67 0.19 18.50 12.58
C LYS A 67 1.60 18.99 12.26
N GLY A 68 2.30 18.23 11.41
CA GLY A 68 3.64 18.59 10.93
C GLY A 68 4.76 18.41 11.96
N ARG A 69 4.44 17.82 13.11
CA ARG A 69 5.43 17.47 14.15
C ARG A 69 6.11 16.16 13.79
N SER A 70 7.35 16.03 14.24
CA SER A 70 8.20 14.86 14.09
C SER A 70 9.32 14.98 15.09
N ASP A 71 9.54 13.94 15.88
CA ASP A 71 10.64 13.92 16.85
C ASP A 71 11.99 13.87 16.13
N VAL A 72 12.08 13.15 15.02
CA VAL A 72 13.28 13.12 14.18
C VAL A 72 13.61 14.51 13.64
N LYS A 73 12.63 15.21 13.07
CA LYS A 73 12.82 16.57 12.56
C LYS A 73 13.20 17.55 13.66
N SER A 74 12.67 17.39 14.86
CA SER A 74 13.02 18.28 16.00
C SER A 74 14.49 18.16 16.39
N VAL A 75 15.10 16.99 16.16
CA VAL A 75 16.50 16.72 16.49
C VAL A 75 17.46 17.10 15.36
N CYS A 76 17.15 16.71 14.13
CA CYS A 76 18.08 16.86 13.00
C CYS A 76 17.63 17.87 11.93
N GLY A 77 16.48 18.52 12.10
CA GLY A 77 15.95 19.53 11.18
C GLY A 77 15.27 18.97 9.92
N ALA A 78 15.21 17.64 9.76
CA ALA A 78 14.63 16.97 8.60
C ALA A 78 13.73 15.79 9.00
N TYR A 79 12.71 15.52 8.22
CA TYR A 79 11.92 14.29 8.39
C TYR A 79 12.75 13.05 8.01
N PRO A 80 12.45 11.87 8.57
CA PRO A 80 13.09 10.64 8.16
C PRO A 80 12.86 10.36 6.67
N GLY A 81 13.87 9.81 6.01
CA GLY A 81 13.79 9.44 4.60
C GLY A 81 12.81 8.30 4.34
N VAL A 82 12.59 7.45 5.34
CA VAL A 82 11.60 6.36 5.32
C VAL A 82 10.66 6.53 6.51
N MET A 83 9.37 6.51 6.26
CA MET A 83 8.36 6.39 7.32
C MET A 83 7.64 5.05 7.20
N SER A 84 7.50 4.37 8.33
CA SER A 84 6.69 3.16 8.43
C SER A 84 5.39 3.48 9.18
N PHE A 85 4.31 2.83 8.79
CA PHE A 85 3.00 2.93 9.45
C PHE A 85 2.42 1.54 9.61
N ASP A 86 1.63 1.32 10.67
CA ASP A 86 1.01 0.04 10.92
C ASP A 86 -0.46 0.00 10.48
N LEU A 87 -0.84 -1.10 9.84
CA LEU A 87 -2.22 -1.37 9.42
C LEU A 87 -2.95 -2.32 10.40
N GLY A 88 -2.34 -2.65 11.55
CA GLY A 88 -2.93 -3.57 12.52
C GLY A 88 -4.36 -3.20 12.86
N GLU A 89 -5.22 -4.20 12.96
CA GLU A 89 -6.66 -4.10 13.19
C GLU A 89 -7.51 -3.55 12.03
N ILE A 90 -6.92 -3.25 10.85
CA ILE A 90 -7.70 -2.85 9.67
C ILE A 90 -8.72 -3.93 9.26
N GLU A 91 -8.39 -5.19 9.48
CA GLU A 91 -9.24 -6.35 9.22
C GLU A 91 -10.50 -6.41 10.08
N LEU A 92 -10.52 -5.67 11.20
CA LEU A 92 -11.69 -5.57 12.07
C LEU A 92 -12.72 -4.55 11.56
N GLY A 93 -12.38 -3.78 10.52
CA GLY A 93 -13.26 -2.75 9.97
C GLY A 93 -13.45 -1.53 10.87
N GLY A 94 -12.59 -1.36 11.87
CA GLY A 94 -12.55 -0.20 12.75
C GLY A 94 -11.99 1.04 12.07
N THR A 95 -11.95 2.15 12.80
CA THR A 95 -11.47 3.44 12.28
C THR A 95 -10.04 3.77 12.70
N HIS A 96 -9.44 2.98 13.58
CA HIS A 96 -8.12 3.19 14.15
C HIS A 96 -7.30 1.89 14.06
N ASN A 97 -5.99 2.05 13.96
CA ASN A 97 -5.07 0.93 14.06
C ASN A 97 -4.80 0.55 15.53
N LEU A 98 -3.97 -0.46 15.73
CA LEU A 98 -3.62 -0.97 17.09
C LEU A 98 -2.93 0.09 17.97
N ASP A 99 -2.28 1.09 17.39
CA ASP A 99 -1.64 2.22 18.07
C ASP A 99 -2.58 3.41 18.29
N LYS A 100 -3.88 3.22 18.02
CA LYS A 100 -4.94 4.22 18.11
C LYS A 100 -4.84 5.37 17.10
N VAL A 101 -3.99 5.27 16.12
CA VAL A 101 -3.93 6.24 15.00
C VAL A 101 -5.11 5.99 14.07
N SER A 102 -5.89 7.02 13.74
CA SER A 102 -6.99 6.84 12.81
C SER A 102 -6.48 6.54 11.39
N PHE A 103 -7.12 5.61 10.70
CA PHE A 103 -6.77 5.29 9.31
C PHE A 103 -6.91 6.49 8.36
N ALA A 104 -7.79 7.44 8.67
CA ALA A 104 -7.92 8.69 7.93
C ALA A 104 -6.64 9.54 8.06
N HIS A 105 -6.15 9.77 9.28
CA HIS A 105 -4.90 10.50 9.52
C HIS A 105 -3.69 9.74 8.97
N LEU A 106 -3.65 8.41 9.13
CA LEU A 106 -2.59 7.58 8.58
C LEU A 106 -2.47 7.76 7.07
N ARG A 107 -3.61 7.79 6.36
CA ARG A 107 -3.64 8.10 4.93
C ARG A 107 -3.09 9.50 4.62
N GLU A 108 -3.40 10.50 5.43
CA GLU A 108 -2.86 11.86 5.26
C GLU A 108 -1.34 11.88 5.45
N TYR A 109 -0.81 11.24 6.50
CA TYR A 109 0.62 11.14 6.75
C TYR A 109 1.38 10.42 5.63
N ILE A 110 0.81 9.36 5.06
CA ILE A 110 1.36 8.66 3.90
C ILE A 110 1.47 9.60 2.68
N ILE A 111 0.40 10.35 2.39
CA ILE A 111 0.37 11.31 1.27
C ILE A 111 1.40 12.42 1.49
N GLU A 112 1.50 12.95 2.71
CA GLU A 112 2.47 13.98 3.04
C GLU A 112 3.92 13.48 2.91
N GLN A 113 4.20 12.25 3.37
CA GLN A 113 5.53 11.67 3.22
C GLN A 113 5.89 11.44 1.76
N TYR A 114 4.96 10.95 0.95
CA TYR A 114 5.14 10.82 -0.49
C TYR A 114 5.41 12.17 -1.16
N ALA A 115 4.63 13.19 -0.82
CA ALA A 115 4.78 14.55 -1.37
C ALA A 115 6.14 15.18 -1.03
N ARG A 116 6.73 14.81 0.12
CA ARG A 116 8.10 15.20 0.51
C ARG A 116 9.20 14.44 -0.25
N GLY A 117 8.85 13.46 -1.07
CA GLY A 117 9.80 12.58 -1.75
C GLY A 117 10.37 11.47 -0.87
N GLY A 118 9.78 11.24 0.30
CA GLY A 118 10.17 10.17 1.20
C GLY A 118 9.58 8.81 0.79
N MET A 119 10.18 7.76 1.29
CA MET A 119 9.69 6.39 1.14
C MET A 119 8.69 6.04 2.24
N ILE A 120 7.70 5.23 1.89
CA ILE A 120 6.72 4.68 2.83
C ILE A 120 6.92 3.17 2.93
N SER A 121 6.91 2.65 4.15
CA SER A 121 6.79 1.23 4.46
C SER A 121 5.51 1.02 5.24
N LEU A 122 4.86 -0.11 5.01
CA LEU A 122 3.66 -0.50 5.75
C LEU A 122 3.93 -1.82 6.45
N SER A 123 3.64 -1.88 7.74
CA SER A 123 3.56 -3.10 8.52
C SER A 123 2.10 -3.46 8.77
N TRP A 124 1.86 -4.71 9.08
CA TRP A 124 0.53 -5.17 9.42
C TRP A 124 0.60 -6.24 10.51
N HIS A 125 0.32 -5.84 11.72
CA HIS A 125 0.14 -6.73 12.86
C HIS A 125 -1.26 -7.36 12.78
N VAL A 126 -1.42 -8.29 11.84
CA VAL A 126 -2.69 -8.99 11.63
C VAL A 126 -3.04 -9.87 12.82
N ARG A 127 -4.31 -9.89 13.20
CA ARG A 127 -4.81 -10.83 14.23
C ARG A 127 -4.74 -12.27 13.74
N ASN A 128 -4.61 -13.20 14.66
CA ASN A 128 -4.67 -14.62 14.35
C ASN A 128 -6.03 -14.95 13.68
N PRO A 129 -6.04 -15.36 12.40
CA PRO A 129 -7.30 -15.56 11.66
C PRO A 129 -8.11 -16.76 12.17
N LYS A 130 -7.49 -17.67 12.94
CA LYS A 130 -8.14 -18.86 13.46
C LYS A 130 -8.77 -18.64 14.83
N THR A 131 -8.08 -17.97 15.72
CA THR A 131 -8.52 -17.75 17.11
C THR A 131 -9.18 -16.40 17.30
N GLY A 132 -8.91 -15.41 16.43
CA GLY A 132 -9.27 -14.01 16.63
C GLY A 132 -8.39 -13.30 17.67
N GLY A 133 -7.38 -13.97 18.21
CA GLY A 133 -6.39 -13.39 19.12
C GLY A 133 -5.56 -12.29 18.44
N ASP A 134 -4.76 -11.58 19.22
CA ASP A 134 -3.89 -10.52 18.68
C ASP A 134 -2.74 -11.08 17.81
N SER A 135 -1.90 -10.21 17.28
CA SER A 135 -0.78 -10.60 16.42
C SER A 135 0.32 -11.40 17.12
N TRP A 136 0.30 -11.47 18.44
CA TRP A 136 1.21 -12.27 19.25
C TRP A 136 0.67 -13.68 19.52
N ASP A 137 -0.62 -13.92 19.24
CA ASP A 137 -1.23 -15.23 19.35
C ASP A 137 -0.84 -16.10 18.16
N VAL A 138 0.11 -16.98 18.37
CA VAL A 138 0.60 -17.95 17.37
C VAL A 138 -0.11 -19.32 17.48
N THR A 139 -1.18 -19.41 18.27
CA THR A 139 -1.93 -20.65 18.48
C THR A 139 -2.51 -21.14 17.15
N GLU A 140 -2.13 -22.36 16.76
CA GLU A 140 -2.64 -23.05 15.57
C GLU A 140 -2.60 -22.22 14.25
N SER A 141 -1.83 -21.14 14.22
CA SER A 141 -1.64 -20.35 13.01
C SER A 141 -0.60 -21.02 12.12
N THR A 142 -1.03 -21.56 11.00
CA THR A 142 -0.15 -21.99 9.93
C THR A 142 -0.37 -21.05 8.75
N VAL A 143 0.63 -20.28 8.43
CA VAL A 143 0.68 -19.60 7.13
C VAL A 143 1.25 -20.60 6.15
N VAL A 144 0.37 -21.21 5.35
CA VAL A 144 0.80 -22.03 4.21
C VAL A 144 0.98 -21.09 3.04
N ALA A 145 2.23 -20.99 2.55
CA ALA A 145 2.57 -20.28 1.33
C ALA A 145 2.19 -21.13 0.10
#